data_7e700e0adf6e47137695214eb7cabed5
#
_entry.id   7e700e0adf6e47137695214eb7cabed5
#
_cell.length_a   1.000
_cell.length_b   1.000
_cell.length_c   1.000
_cell.angle_alpha   90.00
_cell.angle_beta   90.00
_cell.angle_gamma   90.00
#
_symmetry.space_group_name_H-M   'P 1'
#
loop_
_entity.id
_entity.type
_entity.pdbx_description
1 polymer ?
#
loop_
_entity_poly.entity_id
_entity_poly.type
_entity_poly.pdbx_seq_one_letter_code
_entity_poly.pdbx_strand_id
1 'polypeptide(L)'
;MIKTFGGILMQFFGAFSVLCLSLYLSLCGTRVFRERLAQLDGLLLLLRHIRERIACFHTPKGEILESFQNPALARAGLLAALGGGDLAAALAATGDRLYLDEGEAAILAEFAEGFGTGFAREELARCDLAISRLEGAIAARREATPRAAKLYRTVVVCTAMAIVIIFI
;
A
#
# COMPACT_ATOMS: atom_id res chain seq x y z
N MET A 1 49.75 24.32 -8.87
CA MET A 1 49.54 22.97 -8.36
C MET A 1 48.36 22.86 -7.34
N ILE A 2 48.02 23.88 -6.55
CA ILE A 2 46.97 23.86 -5.53
C ILE A 2 45.54 23.99 -6.11
N LYS A 3 45.37 24.70 -7.24
CA LYS A 3 44.04 24.90 -7.88
C LYS A 3 43.43 23.62 -8.50
N THR A 4 44.25 22.71 -8.98
CA THR A 4 43.79 21.42 -9.57
C THR A 4 43.33 20.45 -8.50
N PHE A 5 43.89 20.46 -7.32
CA PHE A 5 43.51 19.58 -6.22
C PHE A 5 42.13 19.92 -5.64
N GLY A 6 41.78 21.22 -5.55
CA GLY A 6 40.46 21.68 -5.12
C GLY A 6 39.33 21.30 -6.09
N GLY A 7 39.61 21.36 -7.41
CA GLY A 7 38.64 20.95 -8.44
C GLY A 7 38.32 19.45 -8.41
N ILE A 8 39.35 18.63 -8.26
CA ILE A 8 39.20 17.17 -8.16
C ILE A 8 38.42 16.77 -6.90
N LEU A 9 38.75 17.41 -5.77
CA LEU A 9 38.04 17.13 -4.51
C LEU A 9 36.55 17.50 -4.59
N MET A 10 36.23 18.62 -5.23
CA MET A 10 34.85 19.09 -5.42
C MET A 10 34.03 18.16 -6.35
N GLN A 11 34.67 17.60 -7.40
CA GLN A 11 34.08 16.61 -8.29
C GLN A 11 33.77 15.31 -7.57
N PHE A 12 34.69 14.80 -6.71
CA PHE A 12 34.47 13.62 -5.91
C PHE A 12 33.32 13.81 -4.90
N PHE A 13 33.21 14.97 -4.26
CA PHE A 13 32.11 15.28 -3.36
C PHE A 13 30.77 15.33 -4.10
N GLY A 14 30.71 15.91 -5.30
CA GLY A 14 29.51 15.94 -6.14
C GLY A 14 29.05 14.53 -6.54
N ALA A 15 29.97 13.71 -7.05
CA ALA A 15 29.69 12.33 -7.45
C ALA A 15 29.20 11.47 -6.26
N PHE A 16 29.84 11.61 -5.10
CA PHE A 16 29.44 10.89 -3.88
C PHE A 16 28.04 11.31 -3.39
N SER A 17 27.72 12.60 -3.42
CA SER A 17 26.38 13.11 -3.06
C SER A 17 25.27 12.55 -3.97
N VAL A 18 25.52 12.46 -5.27
CA VAL A 18 24.57 11.89 -6.24
C VAL A 18 24.36 10.40 -6.00
N LEU A 19 25.41 9.64 -5.71
CA LEU A 19 25.32 8.22 -5.36
C LEU A 19 24.52 8.00 -4.05
N CYS A 20 24.79 8.79 -3.02
CA CYS A 20 24.05 8.70 -1.75
C CYS A 20 22.56 9.04 -1.94
N LEU A 21 22.24 10.08 -2.71
CA LEU A 21 20.88 10.48 -3.00
C LEU A 21 20.14 9.40 -3.80
N SER A 22 20.78 8.80 -4.81
CA SER A 22 20.18 7.73 -5.60
C SER A 22 19.90 6.48 -4.77
N LEU A 23 20.82 6.11 -3.88
CA LEU A 23 20.64 5.02 -2.94
C LEU A 23 19.48 5.27 -1.97
N TYR A 24 19.39 6.49 -1.43
CA TYR A 24 18.31 6.92 -0.55
C TYR A 24 16.95 6.86 -1.25
N LEU A 25 16.82 7.37 -2.46
CA LEU A 25 15.59 7.31 -3.26
C LEU A 25 15.18 5.85 -3.56
N SER A 26 16.15 4.98 -3.86
CA SER A 26 15.92 3.55 -4.09
C SER A 26 15.35 2.85 -2.84
N LEU A 27 15.84 3.20 -1.65
CA LEU A 27 15.36 2.65 -0.38
C LEU A 27 13.97 3.18 0.00
N CYS A 28 13.71 4.47 -0.24
CA CYS A 28 12.39 5.07 0.01
C CYS A 28 11.31 4.46 -0.89
N GLY A 29 11.59 4.26 -2.18
CA GLY A 29 10.65 3.64 -3.11
C GLY A 29 10.21 2.25 -2.68
N THR A 30 11.13 1.42 -2.20
CA THR A 30 10.80 0.06 -1.74
C THR A 30 9.95 0.04 -0.47
N ARG A 31 10.06 1.04 0.41
CA ARG A 31 9.20 1.16 1.61
C ARG A 31 7.76 1.43 1.24
N VAL A 32 7.51 2.35 0.32
CA VAL A 32 6.16 2.68 -0.15
C VAL A 32 5.46 1.46 -0.77
N PHE A 33 6.18 0.68 -1.59
CA PHE A 33 5.62 -0.55 -2.17
C PHE A 33 5.25 -1.60 -1.10
N ARG A 34 6.09 -1.76 -0.07
CA ARG A 34 5.79 -2.68 1.03
C ARG A 34 4.59 -2.22 1.86
N GLU A 35 4.48 -0.92 2.10
CA GLU A 35 3.37 -0.36 2.86
C GLU A 35 2.04 -0.51 2.12
N ARG A 36 2.03 -0.29 0.81
CA ARG A 36 0.88 -0.55 -0.06
C ARG A 36 0.41 -2.01 0.02
N LEU A 37 1.32 -2.97 -0.11
CA LEU A 37 1.00 -4.38 0.01
C LEU A 37 0.50 -4.74 1.41
N ALA A 38 1.11 -4.20 2.46
CA ALA A 38 0.68 -4.44 3.82
C ALA A 38 -0.73 -3.88 4.11
N GLN A 39 -1.11 -2.75 3.49
CA GLN A 39 -2.46 -2.20 3.60
C GLN A 39 -3.48 -3.09 2.86
N LEU A 40 -3.17 -3.54 1.64
CA LEU A 40 -4.04 -4.46 0.89
C LEU A 40 -4.22 -5.81 1.60
N ASP A 41 -3.13 -6.40 2.10
CA ASP A 41 -3.21 -7.62 2.91
C ASP A 41 -4.04 -7.38 4.20
N GLY A 42 -3.93 -6.18 4.80
CA GLY A 42 -4.74 -5.77 5.94
C GLY A 42 -6.23 -5.67 5.62
N LEU A 43 -6.58 -5.11 4.47
CA LEU A 43 -7.97 -5.02 4.00
C LEU A 43 -8.55 -6.40 3.67
N LEU A 44 -7.75 -7.28 3.07
CA LEU A 44 -8.15 -8.66 2.84
C LEU A 44 -8.44 -9.40 4.16
N LEU A 45 -7.59 -9.19 5.19
CA LEU A 45 -7.81 -9.74 6.52
C LEU A 45 -9.08 -9.18 7.17
N LEU A 46 -9.39 -7.88 6.97
CA LEU A 46 -10.63 -7.26 7.43
C LEU A 46 -11.86 -7.94 6.79
N LEU A 47 -11.86 -8.14 5.47
CA LEU A 47 -12.96 -8.82 4.78
C LEU A 47 -13.16 -10.25 5.27
N ARG A 48 -12.07 -11.00 5.48
CA ARG A 48 -12.12 -12.35 6.05
C ARG A 48 -12.65 -12.34 7.48
N HIS A 49 -12.22 -11.39 8.29
CA HIS A 49 -12.73 -11.24 9.66
C HIS A 49 -14.24 -10.95 9.67
N ILE A 50 -14.72 -10.04 8.82
CA ILE A 50 -16.16 -9.76 8.66
C ILE A 50 -16.90 -11.03 8.27
N ARG A 51 -16.40 -11.75 7.27
CA ARG A 51 -16.98 -13.01 6.80
C ARG A 51 -17.13 -14.05 7.92
N GLU A 52 -16.07 -14.28 8.70
CA GLU A 52 -16.06 -15.23 9.81
C GLU A 52 -17.07 -14.84 10.91
N ARG A 53 -17.13 -13.54 11.23
CA ARG A 53 -18.07 -13.04 12.24
C ARG A 53 -19.52 -13.19 11.81
N ILE A 54 -19.84 -12.94 10.54
CA ILE A 54 -21.18 -13.17 10.00
C ILE A 54 -21.52 -14.67 10.01
N ALA A 55 -20.59 -15.53 9.57
CA ALA A 55 -20.82 -16.96 9.45
C ALA A 55 -21.03 -17.66 10.80
N CYS A 56 -20.24 -17.27 11.82
CA CYS A 56 -20.19 -18.02 13.08
C CYS A 56 -21.04 -17.39 14.19
N PHE A 57 -21.18 -16.06 14.25
CA PHE A 57 -21.64 -15.40 15.46
C PHE A 57 -22.87 -14.50 15.28
N HIS A 58 -23.33 -14.22 14.07
CA HIS A 58 -24.44 -13.28 13.80
C HIS A 58 -24.26 -11.92 14.54
N THR A 59 -23.02 -11.50 14.68
CA THR A 59 -22.60 -10.33 15.47
C THR A 59 -23.07 -9.02 14.81
N PRO A 60 -23.49 -8.00 15.57
CA PRO A 60 -23.82 -6.69 15.04
C PRO A 60 -22.62 -6.05 14.31
N LYS A 61 -22.88 -5.31 13.22
CA LYS A 61 -21.86 -4.71 12.36
C LYS A 61 -20.80 -3.89 13.12
N GLY A 62 -21.23 -3.06 14.07
CA GLY A 62 -20.33 -2.19 14.84
C GLY A 62 -19.32 -3.00 15.62
N GLU A 63 -19.74 -4.04 16.32
CA GLU A 63 -18.88 -4.91 17.11
C GLU A 63 -17.87 -5.69 16.24
N ILE A 64 -18.28 -6.08 15.01
CA ILE A 64 -17.38 -6.74 14.05
C ILE A 64 -16.21 -5.81 13.70
N LEU A 65 -16.52 -4.56 13.38
CA LEU A 65 -15.52 -3.57 12.94
C LEU A 65 -14.62 -3.12 14.09
N GLU A 66 -15.16 -2.93 15.29
CA GLU A 66 -14.40 -2.52 16.48
C GLU A 66 -13.44 -3.61 16.97
N SER A 67 -13.80 -4.88 16.80
CA SER A 67 -12.96 -6.02 17.25
C SER A 67 -11.73 -6.25 16.36
N PHE A 68 -11.68 -5.63 15.17
CA PHE A 68 -10.59 -5.84 14.23
C PHE A 68 -9.36 -4.98 14.56
N GLN A 69 -8.18 -5.59 14.51
CA GLN A 69 -6.91 -4.92 14.72
C GLN A 69 -5.90 -5.28 13.62
N ASN A 70 -5.31 -4.27 13.02
CA ASN A 70 -4.23 -4.44 12.04
C ASN A 70 -3.30 -3.23 12.06
N PRO A 71 -1.97 -3.40 12.23
CA PRO A 71 -1.03 -2.29 12.37
C PRO A 71 -0.87 -1.45 11.10
N ALA A 72 -1.06 -2.03 9.91
CA ALA A 72 -0.96 -1.28 8.66
C ALA A 72 -2.18 -0.36 8.47
N LEU A 73 -3.38 -0.86 8.76
CA LEU A 73 -4.63 -0.08 8.69
C LEU A 73 -4.75 0.93 9.84
N ALA A 74 -4.19 0.62 11.01
CA ALA A 74 -4.09 1.58 12.11
C ALA A 74 -3.26 2.81 11.73
N ARG A 75 -2.11 2.62 11.09
CA ARG A 75 -1.26 3.71 10.58
C ARG A 75 -1.93 4.55 9.50
N ALA A 76 -2.76 3.94 8.65
CA ALA A 76 -3.57 4.66 7.68
C ALA A 76 -4.73 5.45 8.32
N GLY A 77 -5.05 5.17 9.58
CA GLY A 77 -6.15 5.81 10.31
C GLY A 77 -7.51 5.13 10.09
N LEU A 78 -7.56 4.03 9.32
CA LEU A 78 -8.82 3.35 9.01
C LEU A 78 -9.49 2.78 10.28
N LEU A 79 -8.72 2.19 11.20
CA LEU A 79 -9.29 1.62 12.43
C LEU A 79 -9.94 2.68 13.32
N ALA A 80 -9.37 3.89 13.37
CA ALA A 80 -9.98 5.00 14.10
C ALA A 80 -11.31 5.44 13.45
N ALA A 81 -11.39 5.42 12.13
CA ALA A 81 -12.61 5.76 11.39
C ALA A 81 -13.69 4.66 11.50
N LEU A 82 -13.29 3.38 11.61
CA LEU A 82 -14.21 2.25 11.79
C LEU A 82 -14.94 2.27 13.14
N GLY A 83 -14.43 2.97 14.15
CA GLY A 83 -15.11 3.15 15.45
C GLY A 83 -16.48 3.84 15.34
N GLY A 84 -16.82 4.45 14.20
CA GLY A 84 -18.16 4.94 13.88
C GLY A 84 -19.15 3.88 13.40
N GLY A 85 -18.72 2.63 13.21
CA GLY A 85 -19.57 1.50 12.78
C GLY A 85 -20.00 1.52 11.31
N ASP A 86 -19.52 2.49 10.52
CA ASP A 86 -19.81 2.63 9.09
C ASP A 86 -18.53 2.45 8.26
N LEU A 87 -18.48 1.33 7.54
CA LEU A 87 -17.34 0.98 6.70
C LEU A 87 -17.20 1.90 5.48
N ALA A 88 -18.32 2.32 4.87
CA ALA A 88 -18.29 3.18 3.70
C ALA A 88 -17.76 4.58 4.06
N ALA A 89 -18.26 5.15 5.16
CA ALA A 89 -17.78 6.42 5.67
C ALA A 89 -16.30 6.37 6.08
N ALA A 90 -15.86 5.25 6.72
CA ALA A 90 -14.47 5.05 7.11
C ALA A 90 -13.52 4.97 5.90
N LEU A 91 -13.90 4.24 4.84
CA LEU A 91 -13.12 4.15 3.60
C LEU A 91 -13.06 5.50 2.88
N ALA A 92 -14.18 6.23 2.80
CA ALA A 92 -14.21 7.56 2.21
C ALA A 92 -13.31 8.56 2.96
N ALA A 93 -13.33 8.54 4.30
CA ALA A 93 -12.52 9.43 5.13
C ALA A 93 -11.01 9.12 5.07
N THR A 94 -10.62 7.91 4.70
CA THR A 94 -9.22 7.46 4.69
C THR A 94 -8.67 7.15 3.29
N GLY A 95 -9.47 7.34 2.24
CA GLY A 95 -9.12 7.00 0.86
C GLY A 95 -7.77 7.57 0.40
N ASP A 96 -7.48 8.83 0.74
CA ASP A 96 -6.22 9.49 0.40
C ASP A 96 -4.99 8.91 1.12
N ARG A 97 -5.18 8.21 2.23
CA ARG A 97 -4.13 7.59 3.04
C ARG A 97 -3.95 6.11 2.74
N LEU A 98 -4.97 5.51 2.15
CA LEU A 98 -4.93 4.15 1.64
C LEU A 98 -4.36 4.20 0.22
N TYR A 99 -3.24 3.54 0.02
CA TYR A 99 -2.59 3.50 -1.30
C TYR A 99 -3.30 2.50 -2.24
N LEU A 100 -4.59 2.71 -2.49
CA LEU A 100 -5.43 1.87 -3.35
C LEU A 100 -5.41 2.36 -4.80
N ASP A 101 -5.50 1.43 -5.74
CA ASP A 101 -5.83 1.76 -7.12
C ASP A 101 -7.34 1.95 -7.27
N GLU A 102 -7.77 2.61 -8.36
CA GLU A 102 -9.20 2.83 -8.65
C GLU A 102 -10.01 1.53 -8.63
N GLY A 103 -9.45 0.43 -9.17
CA GLY A 103 -10.10 -0.88 -9.17
C GLY A 103 -10.25 -1.48 -7.78
N GLU A 104 -9.23 -1.37 -6.94
CA GLU A 104 -9.25 -1.85 -5.55
C GLU A 104 -10.21 -1.01 -4.70
N ALA A 105 -10.18 0.30 -4.88
CA ALA A 105 -11.10 1.22 -4.21
C ALA A 105 -12.56 0.94 -4.60
N ALA A 106 -12.83 0.68 -5.88
CA ALA A 106 -14.17 0.34 -6.37
C ALA A 106 -14.70 -0.96 -5.76
N ILE A 107 -13.86 -2.01 -5.66
CA ILE A 107 -14.24 -3.29 -5.02
C ILE A 107 -14.65 -3.07 -3.56
N LEU A 108 -13.86 -2.27 -2.83
CA LEU A 108 -14.12 -1.99 -1.41
C LEU A 108 -15.34 -1.08 -1.22
N ALA A 109 -15.54 -0.10 -2.09
CA ALA A 109 -16.72 0.79 -2.05
C ALA A 109 -18.01 0.00 -2.34
N GLU A 110 -18.03 -0.84 -3.40
CA GLU A 110 -19.17 -1.71 -3.72
C GLU A 110 -19.52 -2.64 -2.54
N PHE A 111 -18.50 -3.21 -1.90
CA PHE A 111 -18.70 -4.03 -0.71
C PHE A 111 -19.26 -3.23 0.45
N ALA A 112 -18.68 -2.06 0.75
CA ALA A 112 -19.03 -1.24 1.90
C ALA A 112 -20.45 -0.67 1.80
N GLU A 113 -20.89 -0.24 0.62
CA GLU A 113 -22.26 0.23 0.37
C GLU A 113 -23.31 -0.85 0.63
N GLY A 114 -23.00 -2.09 0.24
CA GLY A 114 -23.89 -3.23 0.45
C GLY A 114 -23.79 -3.85 1.83
N PHE A 115 -22.77 -3.55 2.61
CA PHE A 115 -22.48 -4.23 3.87
C PHE A 115 -23.58 -4.01 4.93
N GLY A 116 -24.21 -5.11 5.32
CA GLY A 116 -25.23 -5.22 6.36
C GLY A 116 -26.60 -4.70 5.98
N THR A 117 -26.91 -4.65 4.70
CA THR A 117 -28.26 -4.34 4.19
C THR A 117 -29.03 -5.61 3.82
N GLY A 118 -28.36 -6.76 3.68
CA GLY A 118 -28.92 -8.02 3.24
C GLY A 118 -29.06 -9.08 4.33
N PHE A 119 -29.59 -10.24 3.93
CA PHE A 119 -29.59 -11.42 4.78
C PHE A 119 -28.18 -12.02 4.89
N ALA A 120 -27.91 -12.73 6.00
CA ALA A 120 -26.58 -13.30 6.28
C ALA A 120 -26.00 -14.11 5.09
N ARG A 121 -26.81 -14.83 4.35
CA ARG A 121 -26.38 -15.61 3.17
C ARG A 121 -25.91 -14.72 2.02
N GLU A 122 -26.60 -13.61 1.79
CA GLU A 122 -26.24 -12.65 0.76
C GLU A 122 -24.97 -11.87 1.14
N GLU A 123 -24.86 -11.51 2.41
CA GLU A 123 -23.66 -10.86 2.95
C GLU A 123 -22.43 -11.77 2.82
N LEU A 124 -22.55 -13.06 3.12
CA LEU A 124 -21.47 -14.02 2.92
C LEU A 124 -21.05 -14.12 1.46
N ALA A 125 -22.02 -14.18 0.54
CA ALA A 125 -21.73 -14.22 -0.90
C ALA A 125 -21.00 -12.93 -1.37
N ARG A 126 -21.40 -11.76 -0.86
CA ARG A 126 -20.71 -10.48 -1.14
C ARG A 126 -19.29 -10.47 -0.57
N CYS A 127 -19.09 -10.97 0.66
CA CYS A 127 -17.75 -11.12 1.24
C CYS A 127 -16.88 -12.03 0.37
N ASP A 128 -17.38 -13.18 -0.04
CA ASP A 128 -16.62 -14.13 -0.87
C ASP A 128 -16.25 -13.52 -2.24
N LEU A 129 -17.15 -12.77 -2.85
CA LEU A 129 -16.88 -12.07 -4.10
C LEU A 129 -15.81 -10.98 -3.92
N ALA A 130 -15.95 -10.14 -2.89
CA ALA A 130 -14.99 -9.07 -2.60
C ALA A 130 -13.59 -9.64 -2.27
N ILE A 131 -13.53 -10.71 -1.45
CA ILE A 131 -12.29 -11.42 -1.13
C ILE A 131 -11.62 -11.94 -2.41
N SER A 132 -12.37 -12.66 -3.26
CA SER A 132 -11.82 -13.23 -4.49
C SER A 132 -11.28 -12.16 -5.46
N ARG A 133 -12.03 -11.06 -5.64
CA ARG A 133 -11.58 -9.94 -6.48
C ARG A 133 -10.33 -9.26 -5.91
N LEU A 134 -10.28 -9.03 -4.60
CA LEU A 134 -9.15 -8.40 -3.93
C LEU A 134 -7.90 -9.30 -3.95
N GLU A 135 -8.07 -10.61 -3.75
CA GLU A 135 -6.99 -11.59 -3.89
C GLU A 135 -6.38 -11.59 -5.29
N GLY A 136 -7.21 -11.52 -6.32
CA GLY A 136 -6.76 -11.37 -7.71
C GLY A 136 -5.94 -10.10 -7.93
N ALA A 137 -6.42 -8.96 -7.42
CA ALA A 137 -5.70 -7.69 -7.50
C ALA A 137 -4.35 -7.73 -6.76
N ILE A 138 -4.32 -8.32 -5.55
CA ILE A 138 -3.08 -8.51 -4.76
C ILE A 138 -2.09 -9.41 -5.51
N ALA A 139 -2.54 -10.52 -6.10
CA ALA A 139 -1.70 -11.43 -6.86
C ALA A 139 -1.07 -10.72 -8.05
N ALA A 140 -1.86 -9.99 -8.84
CA ALA A 140 -1.36 -9.20 -9.96
C ALA A 140 -0.32 -8.16 -9.52
N ARG A 141 -0.55 -7.48 -8.40
CA ARG A 141 0.42 -6.55 -7.82
C ARG A 141 1.70 -7.21 -7.35
N ARG A 142 1.59 -8.35 -6.69
CA ARG A 142 2.78 -9.11 -6.23
C ARG A 142 3.67 -9.54 -7.38
N GLU A 143 3.10 -9.86 -8.53
CA GLU A 143 3.86 -10.18 -9.75
C GLU A 143 4.49 -8.93 -10.40
N ALA A 144 3.78 -7.81 -10.42
CA ALA A 144 4.26 -6.57 -11.03
C ALA A 144 5.33 -5.86 -10.18
N THR A 145 5.23 -5.91 -8.85
CA THR A 145 6.11 -5.19 -7.91
C THR A 145 7.59 -5.52 -8.05
N PRO A 146 8.04 -6.79 -8.12
CA PRO A 146 9.48 -7.09 -8.24
C PRO A 146 10.06 -6.65 -9.58
N ARG A 147 9.26 -6.64 -10.65
CA ARG A 147 9.68 -6.17 -11.97
C ARG A 147 9.85 -4.64 -11.96
N ALA A 148 8.89 -3.92 -11.42
CA ALA A 148 8.95 -2.47 -11.29
C ALA A 148 10.09 -2.02 -10.37
N ALA A 149 10.30 -2.68 -9.24
CA ALA A 149 11.39 -2.39 -8.32
C ALA A 149 12.78 -2.64 -8.94
N LYS A 150 12.94 -3.72 -9.72
CA LYS A 150 14.18 -3.98 -10.48
C LYS A 150 14.45 -2.92 -11.52
N LEU A 151 13.45 -2.56 -12.34
CA LEU A 151 13.57 -1.53 -13.37
C LEU A 151 13.92 -0.18 -12.74
N TYR A 152 13.22 0.22 -11.71
CA TYR A 152 13.49 1.47 -10.99
C TYR A 152 14.92 1.53 -10.45
N ARG A 153 15.38 0.46 -9.79
CA ARG A 153 16.74 0.35 -9.27
C ARG A 153 17.79 0.41 -10.38
N THR A 154 17.55 -0.26 -11.50
CA THR A 154 18.47 -0.24 -12.65
C THR A 154 18.54 1.16 -13.26
N VAL A 155 17.41 1.82 -13.48
CA VAL A 155 17.36 3.18 -14.03
C VAL A 155 18.08 4.16 -13.12
N VAL A 156 17.83 4.14 -11.81
CA VAL A 156 18.49 5.03 -10.84
C VAL A 156 20.00 4.82 -10.83
N VAL A 157 20.48 3.58 -10.85
CA VAL A 157 21.91 3.28 -10.88
C VAL A 157 22.54 3.71 -12.19
N CYS A 158 21.92 3.43 -13.35
CA CYS A 158 22.43 3.84 -14.66
C CYS A 158 22.47 5.36 -14.78
N THR A 159 21.46 6.08 -14.32
CA THR A 159 21.44 7.56 -14.33
C THR A 159 22.54 8.12 -13.44
N ALA A 160 22.74 7.59 -12.24
CA ALA A 160 23.81 7.99 -11.35
C ALA A 160 25.20 7.76 -11.98
N MET A 161 25.42 6.60 -12.62
CA MET A 161 26.66 6.30 -13.35
C MET A 161 26.89 7.25 -14.51
N ALA A 162 25.86 7.55 -15.31
CA ALA A 162 25.97 8.50 -16.42
C ALA A 162 26.35 9.90 -15.95
N ILE A 163 25.76 10.38 -14.86
CA ILE A 163 26.08 11.67 -14.25
C ILE A 163 27.55 11.68 -13.79
N VAL A 164 28.01 10.62 -13.13
CA VAL A 164 29.42 10.52 -12.68
C VAL A 164 30.38 10.57 -13.87
N ILE A 165 30.08 9.87 -14.96
CA ILE A 165 30.92 9.87 -16.18
C ILE A 165 30.99 11.26 -16.85
N ILE A 166 29.90 12.00 -16.85
CA ILE A 166 29.87 13.36 -17.44
C ILE A 166 30.67 14.35 -16.60
N PHE A 167 30.79 14.15 -15.29
CA PHE A 167 31.50 15.05 -14.37
C PHE A 167 32.98 14.70 -14.15
N ILE A 168 33.42 13.52 -14.60
CA ILE A 168 34.83 13.12 -14.60
C ILE A 168 35.47 13.44 -15.94
#